data_cfa71039e2180ab0e6938996839242cd
#
_entry.id   cfa71039e2180ab0e6938996839242cd
#
_cell.length_a   1.000
_cell.length_b   1.000
_cell.length_c   1.000
_cell.angle_alpha   90.00
_cell.angle_beta   90.00
_cell.angle_gamma   90.00
#
_symmetry.space_group_name_H-M   'P 1'
#
loop_
_entity.id
_entity.type
_entity.pdbx_description
1 polymer ?
#
loop_
_entity_poly.entity_id
_entity_poly.type
_entity_poly.pdbx_seq_one_letter_code
_entity_poly.pdbx_strand_id
1 'polypeptide(L)'
;MSTESIKSEKLLPLVYAELRKMASKRLSLESANHTLQPTELVHEAWLRTVGAKDPTWESRASFFSAAALAMRRILVEHARKKA
;
A
#
# COMPACT_ATOMS: atom_id res chain seq x y z
N MET A 1 -8.68 25.07 -11.78
CA MET A 1 -8.25 24.44 -12.06
C MET A 1 -8.48 23.31 -11.86
N SER A 2 -8.41 22.81 -12.02
CA SER A 2 -8.87 21.75 -12.03
C SER A 2 -8.52 20.93 -11.11
N THR A 3 -9.24 20.14 -10.76
CA THR A 3 -8.97 19.23 -9.96
C THR A 3 -8.19 18.36 -10.63
N GLU A 4 -7.06 18.26 -10.41
CA GLU A 4 -6.38 17.44 -11.07
C GLU A 4 -6.33 16.13 -10.57
N SER A 5 -6.48 15.09 -11.30
CA SER A 5 -6.24 13.70 -10.94
C SER A 5 -4.77 13.47 -11.05
N ILE A 6 -4.22 12.70 -10.15
CA ILE A 6 -2.80 12.45 -10.10
C ILE A 6 -2.53 10.99 -10.46
N LYS A 7 -1.62 10.77 -11.39
CA LYS A 7 -1.28 9.40 -11.77
C LYS A 7 -0.47 8.74 -10.67
N SER A 8 -0.68 7.45 -10.48
CA SER A 8 -0.01 6.71 -9.43
C SER A 8 1.51 6.79 -9.53
N GLU A 9 2.05 6.66 -10.72
CA GLU A 9 3.50 6.68 -10.86
C GLU A 9 4.10 8.00 -10.40
N LYS A 10 3.35 9.08 -10.44
CA LYS A 10 3.85 10.36 -9.96
C LYS A 10 3.67 10.51 -8.46
N LEU A 11 2.75 9.73 -7.90
CA LEU A 11 2.53 9.78 -6.47
C LEU A 11 3.60 9.01 -5.71
N LEU A 12 4.10 7.94 -6.28
CA LEU A 12 5.00 7.07 -5.53
C LEU A 12 6.19 7.79 -4.91
N PRO A 13 6.96 8.60 -5.63
CA PRO A 13 8.08 9.28 -4.98
C PRO A 13 7.63 10.23 -3.88
N LEU A 14 6.39 10.72 -3.96
CA LEU A 14 5.91 11.65 -2.96
C LEU A 14 5.38 10.94 -1.72
N VAL A 15 4.90 9.74 -1.87
CA VAL A 15 4.24 9.03 -0.77
C VAL A 15 4.98 7.80 -0.27
N TYR A 16 6.10 7.46 -0.88
CA TYR A 16 6.80 6.23 -0.53
C TYR A 16 7.15 6.15 0.96
N ALA A 17 7.65 7.24 1.51
CA ALA A 17 8.03 7.25 2.91
C ALA A 17 6.81 7.02 3.81
N GLU A 18 5.68 7.60 3.44
CA GLU A 18 4.47 7.40 4.22
C GLU A 18 3.96 5.97 4.10
N LEU A 19 4.06 5.40 2.91
CA LEU A 19 3.65 4.01 2.73
C LEU A 19 4.52 3.08 3.56
N ARG A 20 5.82 3.36 3.63
CA ARG A 20 6.71 2.56 4.45
C ARG A 20 6.37 2.66 5.93
N LYS A 21 6.01 3.85 6.39
CA LYS A 21 5.60 4.00 7.77
C LYS A 21 4.32 3.22 8.05
N MET A 22 3.37 3.27 7.13
CA MET A 22 2.14 2.51 7.28
C MET A 22 2.42 1.02 7.33
N ALA A 23 3.28 0.54 6.44
CA ALA A 23 3.61 -0.88 6.39
C ALA A 23 4.32 -1.32 7.67
N SER A 24 5.27 -0.53 8.15
CA SER A 24 5.99 -0.87 9.37
C SER A 24 5.04 -0.92 10.55
N LYS A 25 4.12 0.03 10.64
CA LYS A 25 3.20 0.05 11.75
C LYS A 25 2.28 -1.17 11.72
N ARG A 26 1.77 -1.52 10.55
CA ARG A 26 0.89 -2.65 10.45
C ARG A 26 1.60 -3.95 10.79
N LEU A 27 2.84 -4.09 10.33
CA LEU A 27 3.61 -5.29 10.63
C LEU A 27 3.93 -5.40 12.11
N SER A 28 4.16 -4.27 12.78
CA SER A 28 4.46 -4.31 14.19
C SER A 28 3.24 -4.69 15.03
N LEU A 29 2.04 -4.55 14.47
CA LEU A 29 0.84 -4.94 15.18
C LEU A 29 0.47 -6.40 14.93
N GLU A 30 1.17 -7.06 14.01
CA GLU A 30 0.90 -8.45 13.70
C GLU A 30 1.77 -9.35 14.56
N SER A 31 1.55 -10.64 14.44
CA SER A 31 2.31 -11.56 15.24
C SER A 31 3.77 -11.55 14.85
N ALA A 32 4.62 -11.93 15.78
CA ALA A 32 6.05 -11.92 15.55
C ALA A 32 6.51 -12.90 14.49
N ASN A 33 5.64 -13.78 14.05
CA ASN A 33 6.03 -14.78 13.06
C ASN A 33 5.93 -14.30 11.63
N HIS A 34 5.65 -13.03 11.45
CA HIS A 34 5.57 -12.52 10.11
C HIS A 34 6.93 -12.54 9.46
N THR A 35 7.00 -13.01 8.24
CA THR A 35 8.24 -12.98 7.48
C THR A 35 8.23 -11.87 6.44
N LEU A 36 7.12 -11.16 6.31
CA LEU A 36 7.01 -10.11 5.32
C LEU A 36 7.71 -8.84 5.81
N GLN A 37 8.50 -8.26 4.97
CA GLN A 37 9.21 -7.02 5.31
C GLN A 37 8.42 -5.80 4.88
N PRO A 38 8.63 -4.63 5.53
CA PRO A 38 7.88 -3.42 5.16
C PRO A 38 8.00 -3.07 3.68
N THR A 39 9.21 -3.19 3.12
CA THR A 39 9.39 -2.87 1.71
C THR A 39 8.60 -3.81 0.81
N GLU A 40 8.54 -5.08 1.20
CA GLU A 40 7.77 -6.06 0.43
C GLU A 40 6.28 -5.74 0.51
N LEU A 41 5.80 -5.35 1.67
CA LEU A 41 4.40 -5.01 1.84
C LEU A 41 4.04 -3.78 1.00
N VAL A 42 4.91 -2.77 1.01
CA VAL A 42 4.68 -1.58 0.19
C VAL A 42 4.63 -1.95 -1.28
N HIS A 43 5.58 -2.76 -1.71
CA HIS A 43 5.67 -3.14 -3.13
C HIS A 43 4.43 -3.90 -3.58
N GLU A 44 4.02 -4.87 -2.80
CA GLU A 44 2.85 -5.66 -3.18
C GLU A 44 1.57 -4.83 -3.11
N ALA A 45 1.44 -3.97 -2.11
CA ALA A 45 0.29 -3.09 -2.01
C ALA A 45 0.23 -2.13 -3.19
N TRP A 46 1.39 -1.63 -3.62
CA TRP A 46 1.47 -0.76 -4.77
C TRP A 46 0.95 -1.48 -6.01
N LEU A 47 1.43 -2.70 -6.23
CA LEU A 47 1.00 -3.46 -7.40
C LEU A 47 -0.50 -3.72 -7.40
N ARG A 48 -1.07 -4.01 -6.25
CA ARG A 48 -2.50 -4.26 -6.17
C ARG A 48 -3.31 -2.98 -6.34
N THR A 49 -2.79 -1.87 -5.85
CA THR A 49 -3.49 -0.60 -5.92
C THR A 49 -3.46 -0.02 -7.33
N VAL A 50 -2.32 -0.11 -7.98
CA VAL A 50 -2.16 0.42 -9.31
C VAL A 50 -2.65 -0.55 -10.37
N GLY A 51 -2.36 -1.82 -10.19
CA GLY A 51 -2.78 -2.84 -11.16
C GLY A 51 -2.06 -2.70 -12.47
N ALA A 52 -2.68 -3.18 -13.51
CA ALA A 52 -2.10 -3.14 -14.84
C ALA A 52 -2.29 -1.79 -15.50
N LYS A 53 -3.27 -1.03 -15.04
CA LYS A 53 -3.49 0.29 -15.58
C LYS A 53 -3.03 1.26 -14.54
N ASP A 54 -2.39 2.29 -14.87
CA ASP A 54 -1.91 3.26 -13.92
C ASP A 54 -3.02 4.28 -13.65
N PRO A 55 -3.93 4.02 -12.73
CA PRO A 55 -5.07 4.88 -12.52
C PRO A 55 -4.69 6.24 -11.99
N THR A 56 -5.59 7.18 -12.13
CA THR A 56 -5.39 8.48 -11.53
C THR A 56 -6.21 8.53 -10.24
N TRP A 57 -5.83 9.40 -9.33
CA TRP A 57 -6.45 9.50 -8.04
C TRP A 57 -6.92 10.92 -7.78
N GLU A 58 -8.05 11.05 -7.13
CA GLU A 58 -8.58 12.37 -6.84
C GLU A 58 -7.71 13.12 -5.85
N SER A 59 -7.08 12.40 -4.95
CA SER A 59 -6.26 13.03 -3.94
C SER A 59 -5.31 12.01 -3.36
N ARG A 60 -4.34 12.48 -2.60
CA ARG A 60 -3.45 11.57 -1.88
C ARG A 60 -4.24 10.73 -0.90
N ALA A 61 -5.25 11.32 -0.27
CA ALA A 61 -6.06 10.59 0.71
C ALA A 61 -6.73 9.37 0.08
N SER A 62 -7.26 9.52 -1.14
CA SER A 62 -7.88 8.41 -1.84
C SER A 62 -6.86 7.30 -2.09
N PHE A 63 -5.67 7.69 -2.52
CA PHE A 63 -4.61 6.74 -2.80
C PHE A 63 -4.21 5.98 -1.52
N PHE A 64 -4.00 6.73 -0.43
CA PHE A 64 -3.61 6.10 0.83
C PHE A 64 -4.69 5.16 1.36
N SER A 65 -5.96 5.51 1.19
CA SER A 65 -7.04 4.64 1.62
C SER A 65 -7.00 3.32 0.87
N ALA A 66 -6.79 3.39 -0.44
CA ALA A 66 -6.73 2.17 -1.25
C ALA A 66 -5.50 1.34 -0.87
N ALA A 67 -4.37 1.99 -0.65
CA ALA A 67 -3.14 1.29 -0.29
C ALA A 67 -3.29 0.62 1.08
N ALA A 68 -3.91 1.30 2.03
CA ALA A 68 -4.12 0.74 3.36
C ALA A 68 -4.99 -0.51 3.29
N LEU A 69 -6.03 -0.47 2.48
CA LEU A 69 -6.89 -1.63 2.32
C LEU A 69 -6.14 -2.77 1.67
N ALA A 70 -5.30 -2.47 0.69
CA ALA A 70 -4.49 -3.51 0.04
C ALA A 70 -3.54 -4.15 1.03
N MET A 71 -2.89 -3.35 1.87
CA MET A 71 -1.97 -3.88 2.88
C MET A 71 -2.70 -4.81 3.83
N ARG A 72 -3.90 -4.42 4.27
CA ARG A 72 -4.66 -5.25 5.17
C ARG A 72 -4.99 -6.60 4.55
N ARG A 73 -5.39 -6.59 3.29
CA ARG A 73 -5.74 -7.83 2.59
C ARG A 73 -4.53 -8.73 2.41
N ILE A 74 -3.37 -8.13 2.11
CA ILE A 74 -2.15 -8.90 1.95
C ILE A 74 -1.80 -9.59 3.26
N LEU A 75 -1.90 -8.87 4.37
CA LEU A 75 -1.56 -9.45 5.67
C LEU A 75 -2.51 -10.59 6.04
N VAL A 76 -3.79 -10.44 5.74
CA VAL A 76 -4.76 -11.50 5.99
C VAL A 76 -4.41 -12.73 5.16
N GLU A 77 -4.05 -12.54 3.89
CA GLU A 77 -3.69 -13.65 3.02
C GLU A 77 -2.44 -14.37 3.51
N HIS A 78 -1.46 -13.58 3.96
CA HIS A 78 -0.23 -14.19 4.49
C HIS A 78 -0.51 -14.99 5.75
N ALA A 79 -1.36 -14.48 6.63
CA ALA A 79 -1.72 -15.20 7.83
C ALA A 79 -2.41 -16.52 7.50
N ARG A 80 -3.26 -16.50 6.49
CA ARG A 80 -3.95 -17.74 6.11
C ARG A 80 -3.01 -18.75 5.52
N LYS A 81 -2.03 -18.30 4.77
CA LYS A 81 -1.09 -19.25 4.18
C LYS A 81 -0.27 -19.93 5.23
N LYS A 82 0.00 -19.26 6.35
CA LYS A 82 0.80 -19.85 7.39
C LYS A 82 0.02 -20.75 8.30
N ALA A 83 -1.26 -20.63 8.29
CA ALA A 83 -2.11 -21.46 9.17
C ALA A 83 -2.18 -22.95 8.70
#